data_3e8d8e8fd4e76c3bd30c6b6dae04f65b
#
_entry.id   3e8d8e8fd4e76c3bd30c6b6dae04f65b
#
_cell.length_a   1.000
_cell.length_b   1.000
_cell.length_c   1.000
_cell.angle_alpha   90.00
_cell.angle_beta   90.00
_cell.angle_gamma   90.00
#
_symmetry.space_group_name_H-M   'P 1'
#
loop_
_entity.id
_entity.type
_entity.pdbx_description
1 polymer ?
#
loop_
_entity_poly.entity_id
_entity_poly.type
_entity_poly.pdbx_seq_one_letter_code
_entity_poly.pdbx_strand_id
1 'polypeptide(L)'
;ASAGGGRVFNATSANGLLYALEQFPVQSGTRMPMVMNVACRTVSGPLCIKGDHSDIMYLLNTGWIILFADDPQMVYDFNLIALKLAEKVNLPVVVAFDGFFTSHQKQKCMVFSEHETVQHFIGKKLSCDNPEISAFAGNDSTGENRFYSVLDLNHPVSVGSYMNEPDVINNKYQLFLAMEETRKKLPMLFDEFASLSGRM
;
A
#
# COMPACT_ATOMS: atom_id res chain seq x y z
N ALA A 1 6.69 9.21 7.88
CA ALA A 1 6.48 8.07 8.77
C ALA A 1 6.98 6.76 8.15
N SER A 2 6.56 6.42 6.94
CA SER A 2 6.99 5.17 6.27
C SER A 2 8.52 5.12 6.08
N ALA A 3 9.15 6.18 5.59
CA ALA A 3 10.61 6.28 5.48
C ALA A 3 11.34 6.10 6.82
N GLY A 4 10.73 6.55 7.91
CA GLY A 4 11.24 6.33 9.28
C GLY A 4 10.92 4.95 9.85
N GLY A 5 10.49 4.00 9.03
CA GLY A 5 10.22 2.62 9.45
C GLY A 5 8.84 2.38 10.06
N GLY A 6 7.93 3.37 10.11
CA GLY A 6 6.57 3.18 10.61
C GLY A 6 5.68 2.41 9.64
N ARG A 7 4.81 1.53 10.15
CA ARG A 7 3.65 1.04 9.42
C ARG A 7 2.61 2.14 9.38
N VAL A 8 2.20 2.55 8.18
CA VAL A 8 1.37 3.74 7.98
C VAL A 8 0.03 3.34 7.38
N PHE A 9 -1.03 3.74 8.07
CA PHE A 9 -2.40 3.70 7.57
C PHE A 9 -2.94 5.12 7.47
N ASN A 10 -3.71 5.40 6.44
CA ASN A 10 -4.42 6.66 6.26
C ASN A 10 -5.80 6.38 5.69
N ALA A 11 -6.69 7.36 5.70
CA ALA A 11 -8.01 7.27 5.13
C ALA A 11 -8.44 8.60 4.53
N THR A 12 -9.16 8.52 3.40
CA THR A 12 -9.70 9.69 2.72
C THR A 12 -10.95 9.34 1.90
N SER A 13 -11.48 10.29 1.17
CA SER A 13 -12.67 10.13 0.33
C SER A 13 -12.80 11.28 -0.66
N ALA A 14 -13.34 11.03 -1.85
CA ALA A 14 -13.77 12.04 -2.83
C ALA A 14 -12.76 13.20 -3.02
N ASN A 15 -13.19 14.42 -2.73
CA ASN A 15 -12.37 15.61 -2.89
C ASN A 15 -11.10 15.61 -2.01
N GLY A 16 -11.13 14.94 -0.86
CA GLY A 16 -9.94 14.76 -0.03
C GLY A 16 -8.87 13.90 -0.71
N LEU A 17 -9.28 12.89 -1.48
CA LEU A 17 -8.39 12.09 -2.32
C LEU A 17 -7.77 12.95 -3.42
N LEU A 18 -8.59 13.75 -4.12
CA LEU A 18 -8.12 14.62 -5.19
C LEU A 18 -7.21 15.74 -4.68
N TYR A 19 -7.45 16.23 -3.48
CA TYR A 19 -6.59 17.23 -2.85
C TYR A 19 -5.15 16.71 -2.62
N ALA A 20 -5.01 15.41 -2.38
CA ALA A 20 -3.71 14.77 -2.21
C ALA A 20 -3.12 14.19 -3.52
N LEU A 21 -3.79 14.34 -4.66
CA LEU A 21 -3.48 13.60 -5.89
C LEU A 21 -2.03 13.74 -6.34
N GLU A 22 -1.43 14.92 -6.23
CA GLU A 22 -0.03 15.12 -6.63
C GLU A 22 0.97 14.29 -5.81
N GLN A 23 0.61 13.90 -4.59
CA GLN A 23 1.48 13.12 -3.71
C GLN A 23 1.49 11.61 -4.03
N PHE A 24 0.48 11.11 -4.72
CA PHE A 24 0.38 9.68 -5.03
C PHE A 24 1.52 9.18 -5.93
N PRO A 25 1.85 9.83 -7.07
CA PRO A 25 2.99 9.39 -7.87
C PRO A 25 4.35 9.61 -7.16
N VAL A 26 4.44 10.58 -6.26
CA VAL A 26 5.64 10.78 -5.43
C VAL A 26 5.80 9.59 -4.47
N GLN A 27 4.72 9.20 -3.79
CA GLN A 27 4.74 8.09 -2.83
C GLN A 27 5.11 6.76 -3.51
N SER A 28 4.53 6.45 -4.66
CA SER A 28 4.87 5.23 -5.41
C SER A 28 6.29 5.28 -5.98
N GLY A 29 6.72 6.44 -6.49
CA GLY A 29 8.07 6.65 -7.01
C GLY A 29 9.16 6.53 -5.96
N THR A 30 8.88 6.96 -4.71
CA THR A 30 9.79 6.77 -3.58
C THR A 30 9.74 5.38 -2.97
N ARG A 31 8.87 4.50 -3.47
CA ARG A 31 8.76 3.10 -3.06
C ARG A 31 8.49 2.90 -1.56
N MET A 32 7.73 3.84 -0.96
CA MET A 32 7.41 3.79 0.46
C MET A 32 6.09 3.04 0.71
N PRO A 33 6.13 1.88 1.41
CA PRO A 33 4.93 1.11 1.69
C PRO A 33 3.99 1.85 2.64
N MET A 34 2.72 1.87 2.31
CA MET A 34 1.63 2.30 3.19
C MET A 34 0.29 1.74 2.71
N VAL A 35 -0.71 1.77 3.56
CA VAL A 35 -2.08 1.42 3.22
C VAL A 35 -2.96 2.67 3.34
N MET A 36 -3.75 2.95 2.30
CA MET A 36 -4.75 4.02 2.32
C MET A 36 -6.14 3.43 2.13
N ASN A 37 -7.03 3.74 3.04
CA ASN A 37 -8.44 3.41 2.92
C ASN A 37 -9.17 4.54 2.20
N VAL A 38 -9.93 4.21 1.15
CA VAL A 38 -10.72 5.18 0.41
C VAL A 38 -12.19 4.79 0.44
N ALA A 39 -12.98 5.53 1.22
CA ALA A 39 -14.43 5.45 1.18
C ALA A 39 -14.91 6.23 -0.06
N CYS A 40 -15.02 5.52 -1.18
CA CYS A 40 -15.25 6.09 -2.50
C CYS A 40 -16.60 6.81 -2.58
N ARG A 41 -16.58 8.03 -3.07
CA ARG A 41 -17.78 8.85 -3.30
C ARG A 41 -17.64 9.65 -4.57
N THR A 42 -18.78 10.11 -5.08
CA THR A 42 -18.84 11.05 -6.18
C THR A 42 -17.92 12.25 -5.93
N VAL A 43 -17.09 12.56 -6.91
CA VAL A 43 -16.30 13.80 -6.89
C VAL A 43 -17.25 14.97 -7.04
N SER A 44 -17.33 15.79 -6.02
CA SER A 44 -18.35 16.82 -5.92
C SER A 44 -17.99 18.14 -6.56
N GLY A 45 -18.97 18.66 -7.24
CA GLY A 45 -19.06 20.02 -7.66
C GLY A 45 -20.47 20.36 -8.16
N PRO A 46 -21.47 20.65 -7.32
CA PRO A 46 -21.49 20.84 -5.86
C PRO A 46 -21.42 19.54 -5.05
N LEU A 47 -21.43 19.66 -3.72
CA LEU A 47 -21.28 18.54 -2.77
C LEU A 47 -22.25 17.40 -3.03
N CYS A 48 -21.71 16.20 -3.17
CA CYS A 48 -22.44 14.94 -3.25
C CYS A 48 -21.81 13.92 -2.29
N ILE A 49 -22.67 13.22 -1.54
CA ILE A 49 -22.22 12.23 -0.54
C ILE A 49 -22.54 10.79 -0.96
N LYS A 50 -23.07 10.61 -2.15
CA LYS A 50 -23.44 9.27 -2.66
C LYS A 50 -22.21 8.44 -2.96
N GLY A 51 -22.31 7.13 -2.68
CA GLY A 51 -21.33 6.13 -3.06
C GLY A 51 -21.12 6.08 -4.58
N ASP A 52 -19.88 6.12 -4.98
CA ASP A 52 -19.45 6.15 -6.36
C ASP A 52 -17.94 5.84 -6.38
N HIS A 53 -17.42 5.32 -7.47
CA HIS A 53 -16.00 5.00 -7.59
C HIS A 53 -15.26 5.92 -8.57
N SER A 54 -15.83 7.08 -8.90
CA SER A 54 -15.20 8.03 -9.83
C SER A 54 -13.93 8.66 -9.24
N ASP A 55 -13.87 8.86 -7.93
CA ASP A 55 -12.71 9.41 -7.24
C ASP A 55 -11.49 8.50 -7.34
N ILE A 56 -11.65 7.19 -7.13
CA ILE A 56 -10.52 6.24 -7.16
C ILE A 56 -9.93 6.09 -8.57
N MET A 57 -10.70 6.36 -9.62
CA MET A 57 -10.23 6.27 -11.00
C MET A 57 -9.09 7.24 -11.30
N TYR A 58 -8.98 8.35 -10.57
CA TYR A 58 -7.84 9.27 -10.70
C TYR A 58 -6.50 8.64 -10.28
N LEU A 59 -6.51 7.53 -9.54
CA LEU A 59 -5.29 6.88 -9.07
C LEU A 59 -4.74 5.82 -10.04
N LEU A 60 -5.44 5.47 -11.12
CA LEU A 60 -5.05 4.37 -12.01
C LEU A 60 -3.63 4.49 -12.59
N ASN A 61 -3.14 5.72 -12.80
CA ASN A 61 -1.82 5.98 -13.36
C ASN A 61 -0.78 6.47 -12.34
N THR A 62 -1.07 6.35 -11.05
CA THR A 62 -0.21 6.89 -9.99
C THR A 62 0.82 5.90 -9.46
N GLY A 63 0.77 4.63 -9.90
CA GLY A 63 1.68 3.58 -9.44
C GLY A 63 1.28 2.97 -8.09
N TRP A 64 0.05 3.20 -7.64
CA TRP A 64 -0.52 2.54 -6.48
C TRP A 64 -1.25 1.25 -6.86
N ILE A 65 -1.22 0.27 -5.97
CA ILE A 65 -2.04 -0.94 -6.07
C ILE A 65 -3.42 -0.61 -5.51
N ILE A 66 -4.49 -1.01 -6.19
CA ILE A 66 -5.87 -0.73 -5.78
C ILE A 66 -6.60 -2.06 -5.58
N LEU A 67 -7.08 -2.30 -4.37
CA LEU A 67 -7.94 -3.44 -4.02
C LEU A 67 -9.34 -2.91 -3.74
N PHE A 68 -10.35 -3.48 -4.40
CA PHE A 68 -11.75 -3.11 -4.18
C PHE A 68 -12.41 -4.09 -3.22
N ALA A 69 -13.02 -3.59 -2.16
CA ALA A 69 -13.76 -4.35 -1.16
C ALA A 69 -15.25 -4.06 -1.23
N ASP A 70 -16.07 -5.12 -1.23
CA ASP A 70 -17.53 -5.03 -1.36
C ASP A 70 -18.23 -4.75 -0.04
N ASP A 71 -17.67 -5.25 1.06
CA ASP A 71 -18.27 -5.22 2.38
C ASP A 71 -17.24 -4.92 3.48
N PRO A 72 -17.66 -4.61 4.72
CA PRO A 72 -16.76 -4.35 5.83
C PRO A 72 -15.84 -5.50 6.20
N GLN A 73 -16.22 -6.76 5.93
CA GLN A 73 -15.35 -7.91 6.17
C GLN A 73 -14.17 -7.87 5.21
N MET A 74 -14.41 -7.66 3.92
CA MET A 74 -13.34 -7.52 2.94
C MET A 74 -12.47 -6.28 3.23
N VAL A 75 -13.05 -5.17 3.70
CA VAL A 75 -12.23 -4.01 4.12
C VAL A 75 -11.26 -4.40 5.22
N TYR A 76 -11.71 -5.11 6.24
CA TYR A 76 -10.84 -5.59 7.32
C TYR A 76 -9.76 -6.54 6.81
N ASP A 77 -10.15 -7.56 6.06
CA ASP A 77 -9.26 -8.59 5.54
C ASP A 77 -8.23 -8.01 4.55
N PHE A 78 -8.67 -7.13 3.65
CA PHE A 78 -7.79 -6.48 2.67
C PHE A 78 -6.81 -5.49 3.31
N ASN A 79 -7.13 -4.87 4.44
CA ASN A 79 -6.15 -4.05 5.14
C ASN A 79 -4.94 -4.86 5.63
N LEU A 80 -5.16 -6.10 6.09
CA LEU A 80 -4.08 -7.01 6.50
C LEU A 80 -3.26 -7.48 5.29
N ILE A 81 -3.93 -7.89 4.22
CA ILE A 81 -3.30 -8.31 2.97
C ILE A 81 -2.54 -7.14 2.33
N ALA A 82 -3.15 -5.95 2.28
CA ALA A 82 -2.56 -4.75 1.71
C ALA A 82 -1.27 -4.34 2.44
N LEU A 83 -1.26 -4.40 3.78
CA LEU A 83 -0.06 -4.09 4.54
C LEU A 83 1.07 -5.06 4.22
N LYS A 84 0.79 -6.36 4.25
CA LYS A 84 1.78 -7.39 3.92
C LYS A 84 2.28 -7.27 2.49
N LEU A 85 1.37 -7.02 1.54
CA LEU A 85 1.72 -6.81 0.13
C LEU A 85 2.60 -5.56 -0.04
N ALA A 86 2.18 -4.43 0.54
CA ALA A 86 2.91 -3.17 0.45
C ALA A 86 4.37 -3.32 0.91
N GLU A 87 4.58 -4.02 2.03
CA GLU A 87 5.93 -4.27 2.56
C GLU A 87 6.73 -5.26 1.71
N LYS A 88 6.07 -6.25 1.06
CA LYS A 88 6.74 -7.23 0.21
C LYS A 88 7.20 -6.67 -1.14
N VAL A 89 6.47 -5.69 -1.68
CA VAL A 89 6.77 -5.14 -3.02
C VAL A 89 7.28 -3.70 -2.95
N ASN A 90 7.34 -3.11 -1.77
CA ASN A 90 7.67 -1.70 -1.53
C ASN A 90 6.83 -0.76 -2.42
N LEU A 91 5.51 -0.95 -2.40
CA LEU A 91 4.54 -0.09 -3.07
C LEU A 91 3.40 0.26 -2.12
N PRO A 92 2.85 1.46 -2.24
CA PRO A 92 1.64 1.82 -1.50
C PRO A 92 0.42 1.09 -2.08
N VAL A 93 -0.52 0.76 -1.20
CA VAL A 93 -1.76 0.04 -1.54
C VAL A 93 -2.97 0.83 -1.07
N VAL A 94 -3.98 0.94 -1.92
CA VAL A 94 -5.31 1.45 -1.58
C VAL A 94 -6.26 0.28 -1.34
N VAL A 95 -7.02 0.36 -0.27
CA VAL A 95 -8.25 -0.42 -0.06
C VAL A 95 -9.42 0.51 -0.33
N ALA A 96 -10.07 0.33 -1.47
CA ALA A 96 -11.20 1.12 -1.93
C ALA A 96 -12.51 0.39 -1.65
N PHE A 97 -13.50 1.10 -1.13
CA PHE A 97 -14.82 0.55 -0.83
C PHE A 97 -15.90 1.61 -0.98
N ASP A 98 -17.16 1.18 -1.12
CA ASP A 98 -18.26 2.14 -1.25
C ASP A 98 -18.38 3.06 -0.02
N GLY A 99 -18.43 4.35 -0.27
CA GLY A 99 -18.44 5.40 0.74
C GLY A 99 -19.80 5.62 1.40
N PHE A 100 -20.81 4.81 1.09
CA PHE A 100 -22.13 4.88 1.67
C PHE A 100 -22.61 3.54 2.20
N PHE A 101 -22.76 2.51 1.33
CA PHE A 101 -23.23 1.20 1.76
C PHE A 101 -22.24 0.50 2.67
N THR A 102 -20.98 0.44 2.29
CA THR A 102 -19.97 -0.25 3.09
C THR A 102 -19.58 0.56 4.33
N SER A 103 -19.43 1.89 4.22
CA SER A 103 -18.91 2.71 5.31
C SER A 103 -19.94 3.15 6.34
N HIS A 104 -21.26 3.18 6.04
CA HIS A 104 -22.30 3.73 6.91
C HIS A 104 -23.31 2.71 7.43
N GLN A 105 -23.38 1.53 6.82
CA GLN A 105 -24.31 0.49 7.26
C GLN A 105 -23.69 -0.38 8.36
N LYS A 106 -24.51 -0.79 9.33
CA LYS A 106 -24.12 -1.76 10.35
C LYS A 106 -24.09 -3.16 9.74
N GLN A 107 -22.92 -3.76 9.72
CA GLN A 107 -22.72 -5.12 9.26
C GLN A 107 -21.87 -5.90 10.29
N LYS A 108 -22.02 -7.23 10.29
CA LYS A 108 -21.17 -8.09 11.11
C LYS A 108 -19.79 -8.21 10.46
N CYS A 109 -18.76 -8.10 11.26
CA CYS A 109 -17.39 -8.32 10.84
C CYS A 109 -16.72 -9.29 11.82
N MET A 110 -16.11 -10.33 11.30
CA MET A 110 -15.30 -11.27 12.08
C MET A 110 -13.86 -10.75 12.13
N VAL A 111 -13.39 -10.42 13.32
CA VAL A 111 -12.01 -9.98 13.54
C VAL A 111 -11.23 -11.11 14.20
N PHE A 112 -9.92 -11.14 13.99
CA PHE A 112 -9.07 -12.05 14.74
C PHE A 112 -9.08 -11.64 16.22
N SER A 113 -9.38 -12.61 17.09
CA SER A 113 -9.38 -12.38 18.55
C SER A 113 -7.97 -12.34 19.13
N GLU A 114 -7.02 -12.99 18.47
CA GLU A 114 -5.65 -13.13 18.92
C GLU A 114 -4.73 -12.20 18.11
N HIS A 115 -4.07 -11.32 18.83
CA HIS A 115 -3.08 -10.42 18.24
C HIS A 115 -1.91 -11.17 17.59
N GLU A 116 -1.55 -12.32 18.13
CA GLU A 116 -0.48 -13.18 17.63
C GLU A 116 -0.76 -13.72 16.22
N THR A 117 -2.02 -14.07 15.92
CA THR A 117 -2.44 -14.50 14.58
C THR A 117 -2.21 -13.41 13.54
N VAL A 118 -2.60 -12.18 13.86
CA VAL A 118 -2.37 -11.02 12.99
C VAL A 118 -0.88 -10.76 12.83
N GLN A 119 -0.12 -10.78 13.93
CA GLN A 119 1.35 -10.61 13.87
C GLN A 119 2.05 -11.70 13.06
N HIS A 120 1.57 -12.93 13.18
CA HIS A 120 2.11 -14.05 12.38
C HIS A 120 1.88 -13.81 10.90
N PHE A 121 0.68 -13.39 10.51
CA PHE A 121 0.36 -13.13 9.11
C PHE A 121 1.16 -11.96 8.52
N ILE A 122 1.10 -10.79 9.15
CA ILE A 122 1.79 -9.59 8.63
C ILE A 122 3.32 -9.66 8.81
N GLY A 123 3.80 -10.51 9.69
CA GLY A 123 5.22 -10.64 10.02
C GLY A 123 5.76 -9.49 10.87
N LYS A 124 6.96 -9.68 11.39
CA LYS A 124 7.70 -8.59 12.04
C LYS A 124 8.17 -7.61 10.96
N LYS A 125 7.99 -6.33 11.21
CA LYS A 125 8.66 -5.33 10.41
C LYS A 125 10.17 -5.47 10.62
N LEU A 126 10.90 -5.51 9.53
CA LEU A 126 12.36 -5.53 9.59
C LEU A 126 12.83 -4.20 10.19
N SER A 127 13.65 -4.25 11.25
CA SER A 127 14.25 -3.05 11.83
C SER A 127 15.57 -2.71 11.14
N CYS A 128 16.01 -1.48 11.27
CA CYS A 128 17.33 -1.04 10.75
C CYS A 128 18.52 -1.81 11.33
N ASP A 129 18.31 -2.53 12.44
CA ASP A 129 19.34 -3.38 13.05
C ASP A 129 19.50 -4.74 12.35
N ASN A 130 18.66 -5.06 11.38
CA ASN A 130 18.79 -6.29 10.61
C ASN A 130 19.82 -6.08 9.48
N PRO A 131 20.96 -6.81 9.48
CA PRO A 131 21.97 -6.68 8.44
C PRO A 131 21.47 -6.99 7.02
N GLU A 132 20.33 -7.70 6.87
CA GLU A 132 19.71 -7.92 5.57
C GLU A 132 19.04 -6.66 5.00
N ILE A 133 18.78 -5.64 5.85
CA ILE A 133 18.17 -4.37 5.43
C ILE A 133 19.22 -3.31 5.14
N SER A 134 20.40 -3.40 5.75
CA SER A 134 21.49 -2.44 5.53
C SER A 134 22.13 -2.54 4.13
N ALA A 135 21.65 -3.47 3.31
CA ALA A 135 22.07 -3.56 1.91
C ALA A 135 21.28 -2.56 1.06
N PHE A 136 21.96 -1.59 0.60
CA PHE A 136 21.59 -0.44 -0.23
C PHE A 136 20.66 -0.67 -1.42
N ALA A 137 19.93 0.38 -1.81
CA ALA A 137 19.38 0.60 -3.15
C ALA A 137 20.53 0.66 -4.18
N GLY A 138 21.11 -0.47 -4.45
CA GLY A 138 22.11 -0.75 -5.45
C GLY A 138 22.00 -2.22 -5.75
N ASN A 139 22.25 -2.62 -6.97
CA ASN A 139 22.31 -4.02 -7.34
C ASN A 139 23.24 -4.73 -6.35
N ASP A 140 22.68 -5.54 -5.46
CA ASP A 140 23.48 -6.51 -4.76
C ASP A 140 23.98 -7.57 -5.75
N SER A 141 24.92 -8.41 -5.31
CA SER A 141 25.47 -9.48 -6.12
C SER A 141 24.45 -10.56 -6.53
N THR A 142 23.19 -10.46 -6.06
CA THR A 142 22.07 -11.36 -6.37
C THR A 142 21.10 -10.76 -7.38
N GLY A 143 21.25 -9.49 -7.76
CA GLY A 143 20.37 -8.80 -8.69
C GLY A 143 18.99 -8.44 -8.09
N GLU A 144 18.80 -8.61 -6.80
CA GLU A 144 17.57 -8.21 -6.13
C GLU A 144 17.59 -6.70 -5.83
N ASN A 145 16.61 -5.99 -6.41
CA ASN A 145 16.41 -4.57 -6.13
C ASN A 145 15.83 -4.39 -4.73
N ARG A 146 16.66 -4.07 -3.76
CA ARG A 146 16.24 -3.74 -2.41
C ARG A 146 16.03 -2.24 -2.28
N PHE A 147 14.79 -1.82 -2.07
CA PHE A 147 14.48 -0.44 -1.73
C PHE A 147 14.35 -0.27 -0.22
N TYR A 148 14.84 0.84 0.28
CA TYR A 148 14.75 1.13 1.70
C TYR A 148 13.33 1.40 2.12
N SER A 149 12.87 0.62 3.08
CA SER A 149 11.66 0.95 3.84
C SER A 149 11.97 1.56 5.21
N VAL A 150 13.24 1.71 5.57
CA VAL A 150 13.65 2.15 6.91
C VAL A 150 14.83 3.12 6.81
N LEU A 151 14.76 4.24 7.54
CA LEU A 151 15.84 5.20 7.66
C LEU A 151 16.96 4.59 8.51
N ASP A 152 18.14 4.45 7.94
CA ASP A 152 19.36 4.05 8.65
C ASP A 152 20.21 5.29 8.96
N LEU A 153 20.39 5.57 10.25
CA LEU A 153 21.18 6.73 10.69
C LEU A 153 22.68 6.55 10.47
N ASN A 154 23.17 5.30 10.36
CA ASN A 154 24.57 5.00 10.07
C ASN A 154 24.88 5.11 8.57
N HIS A 155 23.87 4.96 7.73
CA HIS A 155 23.97 5.07 6.28
C HIS A 155 22.86 5.99 5.75
N PRO A 156 22.96 7.31 6.00
CA PRO A 156 21.91 8.24 5.64
C PRO A 156 21.75 8.34 4.11
N VAL A 157 20.52 8.23 3.65
CA VAL A 157 20.16 8.37 2.24
C VAL A 157 19.08 9.44 2.06
N SER A 158 19.13 10.15 0.95
CA SER A 158 18.05 11.05 0.56
C SER A 158 16.91 10.26 -0.10
N VAL A 159 15.69 10.48 0.38
CA VAL A 159 14.47 9.90 -0.20
C VAL A 159 13.70 10.99 -0.89
N GLY A 160 13.26 10.75 -2.13
CA GLY A 160 12.51 11.72 -2.91
C GLY A 160 13.35 12.87 -3.45
N SER A 161 14.65 12.64 -3.68
CA SER A 161 15.52 13.61 -4.33
C SER A 161 15.10 13.87 -5.77
N TYR A 162 15.49 15.01 -6.30
CA TYR A 162 15.29 15.37 -7.70
C TYR A 162 16.00 14.36 -8.62
N MET A 163 15.27 13.87 -9.62
CA MET A 163 15.76 12.89 -10.58
C MET A 163 15.80 13.46 -11.99
N ASN A 164 16.98 13.40 -12.60
CA ASN A 164 17.15 13.61 -14.04
C ASN A 164 17.25 12.25 -14.76
N GLU A 165 17.32 12.28 -16.09
CA GLU A 165 17.70 11.10 -16.86
C GLU A 165 19.18 10.74 -16.62
N PRO A 166 19.51 9.43 -16.51
CA PRO A 166 18.64 8.27 -16.71
C PRO A 166 17.85 7.84 -15.47
N ASP A 167 17.96 8.52 -14.34
CA ASP A 167 17.40 8.07 -13.05
C ASP A 167 15.88 8.00 -13.04
N VAL A 168 15.21 8.96 -13.70
CA VAL A 168 13.74 8.95 -13.79
C VAL A 168 13.24 7.73 -14.59
N ILE A 169 13.92 7.34 -15.66
CA ILE A 169 13.59 6.16 -16.47
C ILE A 169 13.80 4.88 -15.64
N ASN A 170 14.94 4.79 -14.96
CA ASN A 170 15.25 3.66 -14.09
C ASN A 170 14.22 3.53 -12.96
N ASN A 171 13.80 4.63 -12.34
CA ASN A 171 12.77 4.63 -11.31
C ASN A 171 11.43 4.10 -11.85
N LYS A 172 11.00 4.54 -13.05
CA LYS A 172 9.78 4.05 -13.68
C LYS A 172 9.86 2.57 -14.06
N TYR A 173 11.02 2.12 -14.53
CA TYR A 173 11.23 0.70 -14.81
C TYR A 173 11.17 -0.16 -13.54
N GLN A 174 11.76 0.30 -12.44
CA GLN A 174 11.67 -0.38 -11.14
C GLN A 174 10.23 -0.44 -10.61
N LEU A 175 9.45 0.63 -10.82
CA LEU A 175 8.03 0.64 -10.49
C LEU A 175 7.25 -0.41 -11.33
N PHE A 176 7.54 -0.51 -12.61
CA PHE A 176 6.95 -1.52 -13.49
C PHE A 176 7.28 -2.94 -13.01
N LEU A 177 8.56 -3.23 -12.70
CA LEU A 177 8.97 -4.54 -12.19
C LEU A 177 8.24 -4.90 -10.88
N ALA A 178 8.08 -3.95 -9.97
CA ALA A 178 7.33 -4.17 -8.73
C ALA A 178 5.83 -4.45 -8.97
N MET A 179 5.23 -3.84 -9.99
CA MET A 179 3.85 -4.16 -10.40
C MET A 179 3.74 -5.57 -10.97
N GLU A 180 4.72 -6.02 -11.76
CA GLU A 180 4.76 -7.40 -12.25
C GLU A 180 4.95 -8.41 -11.10
N GLU A 181 5.76 -8.06 -10.11
CA GLU A 181 5.93 -8.87 -8.89
C GLU A 181 4.64 -8.92 -8.06
N THR A 182 3.92 -7.81 -7.96
CA THR A 182 2.62 -7.73 -7.31
C THR A 182 1.63 -8.73 -7.91
N ARG A 183 1.55 -8.83 -9.24
CA ARG A 183 0.67 -9.79 -9.93
C ARG A 183 0.95 -11.24 -9.55
N LYS A 184 2.20 -11.57 -9.25
CA LYS A 184 2.61 -12.92 -8.83
C LYS A 184 2.34 -13.16 -7.35
N LYS A 185 2.62 -12.16 -6.50
CA LYS A 185 2.53 -12.31 -5.03
C LYS A 185 1.11 -12.20 -4.50
N LEU A 186 0.27 -11.38 -5.12
CA LEU A 186 -1.07 -11.12 -4.60
C LEU A 186 -1.94 -12.38 -4.50
N PRO A 187 -2.04 -13.26 -5.51
CA PRO A 187 -2.79 -14.53 -5.37
C PRO A 187 -2.27 -15.40 -4.22
N MET A 188 -0.96 -15.49 -4.07
CA MET A 188 -0.35 -16.28 -2.98
C MET A 188 -0.71 -15.73 -1.60
N LEU A 189 -0.83 -14.40 -1.46
CA LEU A 189 -1.24 -13.77 -0.21
C LEU A 189 -2.72 -14.00 0.10
N PHE A 190 -3.56 -14.04 -0.93
CA PHE A 190 -4.96 -14.42 -0.75
C PHE A 190 -5.09 -15.87 -0.29
N ASP A 191 -4.38 -16.81 -0.89
CA ASP A 191 -4.38 -18.22 -0.50
C ASP A 191 -3.85 -18.40 0.94
N GLU A 192 -2.78 -17.71 1.30
CA GLU A 192 -2.22 -17.71 2.66
C GLU A 192 -3.24 -17.16 3.67
N PHE A 193 -3.90 -16.05 3.34
CA PHE A 193 -4.90 -15.44 4.21
C PHE A 193 -6.15 -16.32 4.34
N ALA A 194 -6.62 -16.91 3.25
CA ALA A 194 -7.74 -17.85 3.25
C ALA A 194 -7.48 -19.06 4.16
N SER A 195 -6.27 -19.61 4.06
CA SER A 195 -5.84 -20.73 4.90
C SER A 195 -5.81 -20.38 6.39
N LEU A 196 -5.45 -19.15 6.72
CA LEU A 196 -5.37 -18.66 8.09
C LEU A 196 -6.74 -18.29 8.67
N SER A 197 -7.57 -17.62 7.87
CA SER A 197 -8.83 -17.03 8.32
C SER A 197 -10.03 -17.95 8.16
N GLY A 198 -9.94 -18.94 7.28
CA GLY A 198 -11.08 -19.76 6.83
C GLY A 198 -12.09 -18.94 6.01
N ARG A 199 -11.68 -17.77 5.51
CA ARG A 199 -12.49 -16.83 4.72
C ARG A 199 -11.83 -16.59 3.36
N MET A 200 -12.63 -16.23 2.35
CA MET A 200 -12.33 -16.02 0.92
C MET A 200 -12.53 -17.24 0.06
#